data_837f6a21752542b791264c318ae96963
#
_entry.id   837f6a21752542b791264c318ae96963
#
_cell.length_a   1.000
_cell.length_b   1.000
_cell.length_c   1.000
_cell.angle_alpha   90.00
_cell.angle_beta   90.00
_cell.angle_gamma   90.00
#
_symmetry.space_group_name_H-M   'P 1'
#
loop_
_entity.id
_entity.type
_entity.pdbx_description
1 polymer ?
#
loop_
_entity_poly.entity_id
_entity_poly.type
_entity_poly.pdbx_seq_one_letter_code
_entity_poly.pdbx_strand_id
1 'polypeptide(L)'
;LLDIQKNKPVIVKHTTKEASKKGLSVSICLEGDYSKAGNKIRDYVYETSLITPYASITFDDPKGQKFSHPRFVKEIPAPPTIIRPHPHGIDVERIRRMIVESQFEIPVIDDAMIEKVRKDLSISKNNLSFTSIMDKAKKKWKTLPRQVRVVIALMSFLKMDFEKLIKIRIEDLDIPNKKLFYWDFGDSQSKSVDMDPESEYYKQLTNTIQGEPLTTFLTKRFQRIGPTTAVKFAEFAKFKPERRMGTLTNQELVNLSDALQKFDDFMAPDSSCLAPLGAEPLEKGIKKFFNPDFTAVVQRPASAYSGFPFIVEMGIAYGGDIKSGGPHVYRYANRIPLLYDEGSDVVLKVVNDTDWGRYKVKGEPPFIIVSHICSTRIPYKTAGKENVADRQEIERELRLALQFLSRKLSSFMSKRGQAEMAKKRANLYAKYIPMIAEFCTELSGKKKEPNYKKMLETEIAFETKKAVKEENEIGNK
;
A
#
# COMPACT_ATOMS: atom_id res chain seq x y z
N LEU A 1 21.31 -9.75 -19.13
CA LEU A 1 21.61 -10.88 -18.23
C LEU A 1 21.37 -10.45 -16.79
N LEU A 2 20.98 -11.37 -15.93
CA LEU A 2 20.81 -11.14 -14.50
C LEU A 2 22.00 -11.76 -13.76
N ASP A 3 22.71 -10.97 -12.97
CA ASP A 3 23.67 -11.49 -11.98
C ASP A 3 22.86 -11.97 -10.76
N ILE A 4 22.67 -13.29 -10.67
CA ILE A 4 21.86 -13.92 -9.63
C ILE A 4 22.48 -13.71 -8.25
N GLN A 5 23.82 -13.69 -8.14
CA GLN A 5 24.49 -13.50 -6.84
C GLN A 5 24.34 -12.09 -6.27
N LYS A 6 24.34 -11.09 -7.15
CA LYS A 6 24.23 -9.67 -6.77
C LYS A 6 22.80 -9.12 -6.90
N ASN A 7 21.89 -9.91 -7.47
CA ASN A 7 20.53 -9.51 -7.83
C ASN A 7 20.50 -8.16 -8.60
N LYS A 8 21.42 -8.03 -9.57
CA LYS A 8 21.56 -6.82 -10.38
C LYS A 8 21.52 -7.17 -11.86
N PRO A 9 20.86 -6.33 -12.70
CA PRO A 9 20.90 -6.52 -14.14
C PRO A 9 22.29 -6.22 -14.68
N VAL A 10 22.78 -7.10 -15.55
CA VAL A 10 24.02 -6.88 -16.32
C VAL A 10 23.61 -6.34 -17.68
N ILE A 11 23.96 -5.09 -17.96
CA ILE A 11 23.73 -4.46 -19.26
C ILE A 11 24.74 -5.02 -20.25
N VAL A 12 24.27 -5.84 -21.19
CA VAL A 12 25.12 -6.47 -22.22
C VAL A 12 25.41 -5.50 -23.35
N LYS A 13 24.44 -4.65 -23.70
CA LYS A 13 24.58 -3.67 -24.77
C LYS A 13 23.75 -2.43 -24.43
N HIS A 14 24.37 -1.26 -24.54
CA HIS A 14 23.71 0.04 -24.43
C HIS A 14 24.01 0.85 -25.71
N THR A 15 22.95 1.31 -26.36
CA THR A 15 23.06 2.19 -27.54
C THR A 15 22.11 3.37 -27.37
N THR A 16 22.58 4.57 -27.66
CA THR A 16 21.78 5.79 -27.69
C THR A 16 21.38 6.10 -29.13
N LYS A 17 20.09 6.41 -29.34
CA LYS A 17 19.57 6.87 -30.64
C LYS A 17 18.70 8.09 -30.41
N GLU A 18 18.77 9.03 -31.34
CA GLU A 18 17.80 10.11 -31.39
C GLU A 18 16.43 9.56 -31.80
N ALA A 19 15.38 9.92 -31.05
CA ALA A 19 14.03 9.47 -31.32
C ALA A 19 13.08 10.66 -31.43
N SER A 20 12.27 10.67 -32.46
CA SER A 20 11.18 11.64 -32.66
C SER A 20 9.97 11.36 -31.79
N LYS A 21 9.82 10.14 -31.27
CA LYS A 21 8.69 9.71 -30.42
C LYS A 21 9.17 9.38 -29.01
N LYS A 22 8.41 9.85 -28.01
CA LYS A 22 8.59 9.46 -26.60
C LYS A 22 7.89 8.13 -26.34
N GLY A 23 8.51 7.25 -25.58
CA GLY A 23 7.89 5.98 -25.21
C GLY A 23 8.91 4.94 -24.74
N LEU A 24 8.39 3.79 -24.32
CA LEU A 24 9.16 2.62 -23.92
C LEU A 24 8.67 1.42 -24.72
N SER A 25 9.60 0.62 -25.25
CA SER A 25 9.31 -0.69 -25.83
C SER A 25 10.09 -1.75 -25.07
N VAL A 26 9.37 -2.80 -24.64
CA VAL A 26 9.96 -3.94 -23.96
C VAL A 26 9.64 -5.20 -24.75
N SER A 27 10.66 -6.01 -25.02
CA SER A 27 10.54 -7.28 -25.73
C SER A 27 11.14 -8.38 -24.86
N ILE A 28 10.36 -9.44 -24.60
CA ILE A 28 10.79 -10.58 -23.80
C ILE A 28 10.52 -11.85 -24.60
N CYS A 29 11.53 -12.68 -24.74
CA CYS A 29 11.41 -14.01 -25.34
C CYS A 29 11.24 -15.04 -24.22
N LEU A 30 10.13 -15.80 -24.26
CA LEU A 30 9.78 -16.79 -23.25
C LEU A 30 9.44 -18.13 -23.93
N GLU A 31 9.72 -19.23 -23.26
CA GLU A 31 9.11 -20.52 -23.61
C GLU A 31 7.68 -20.54 -23.06
N GLY A 32 6.71 -20.77 -23.92
CA GLY A 32 5.31 -20.77 -23.51
C GLY A 32 4.37 -21.23 -24.59
N ASP A 33 3.20 -21.70 -24.18
CA ASP A 33 2.12 -22.12 -25.08
C ASP A 33 0.96 -21.14 -24.96
N TYR A 34 0.82 -20.25 -25.96
CA TYR A 34 -0.26 -19.28 -26.00
C TYR A 34 -1.64 -19.93 -26.05
N SER A 35 -1.78 -21.15 -26.60
CA SER A 35 -3.09 -21.83 -26.66
C SER A 35 -3.67 -22.09 -25.27
N LYS A 36 -2.81 -22.33 -24.28
CA LYS A 36 -3.18 -22.54 -22.88
C LYS A 36 -3.32 -21.25 -22.08
N ALA A 37 -2.53 -20.24 -22.40
CA ALA A 37 -2.45 -18.98 -21.65
C ALA A 37 -3.32 -17.85 -22.22
N GLY A 38 -3.79 -17.95 -23.46
CA GLY A 38 -4.41 -16.85 -24.22
C GLY A 38 -5.63 -16.22 -23.54
N ASN A 39 -6.47 -17.03 -22.87
CA ASN A 39 -7.62 -16.50 -22.13
C ASN A 39 -7.17 -15.62 -20.96
N LYS A 40 -6.22 -16.09 -20.15
CA LYS A 40 -5.69 -15.33 -19.00
C LYS A 40 -5.00 -14.04 -19.42
N ILE A 41 -4.31 -14.05 -20.56
CA ILE A 41 -3.68 -12.83 -21.10
C ILE A 41 -4.75 -11.81 -21.49
N ARG A 42 -5.82 -12.27 -22.16
CA ARG A 42 -6.96 -11.40 -22.52
C ARG A 42 -7.67 -10.87 -21.29
N ASP A 43 -7.93 -11.70 -20.28
CA ASP A 43 -8.53 -11.29 -19.02
C ASP A 43 -7.67 -10.23 -18.33
N TYR A 44 -6.34 -10.41 -18.31
CA TYR A 44 -5.42 -9.42 -17.76
C TYR A 44 -5.50 -8.07 -18.48
N VAL A 45 -5.55 -8.08 -19.82
CA VAL A 45 -5.69 -6.85 -20.62
C VAL A 45 -7.03 -6.19 -20.36
N TYR A 46 -8.11 -6.98 -20.33
CA TYR A 46 -9.47 -6.52 -20.05
C TYR A 46 -9.57 -5.87 -18.66
N GLU A 47 -9.11 -6.56 -17.62
CA GLU A 47 -9.11 -6.05 -16.26
C GLU A 47 -8.20 -4.83 -16.09
N THR A 48 -7.03 -4.81 -16.75
CA THR A 48 -6.17 -3.63 -16.76
C THR A 48 -6.89 -2.43 -17.37
N SER A 49 -7.67 -2.63 -18.44
CA SER A 49 -8.43 -1.56 -19.08
C SER A 49 -9.54 -1.01 -18.19
N LEU A 50 -10.13 -1.84 -17.33
CA LEU A 50 -11.15 -1.42 -16.37
C LEU A 50 -10.56 -0.47 -15.31
N ILE A 51 -9.38 -0.82 -14.76
CA ILE A 51 -8.76 -0.06 -13.67
C ILE A 51 -7.90 1.10 -14.15
N THR A 52 -7.62 1.21 -15.46
CA THR A 52 -6.87 2.30 -16.08
C THR A 52 -7.69 3.08 -17.11
N PRO A 53 -8.80 3.70 -16.73
CA PRO A 53 -9.75 4.34 -17.66
C PRO A 53 -9.15 5.55 -18.41
N TYR A 54 -8.01 6.05 -17.97
CA TYR A 54 -7.24 7.15 -18.55
C TYR A 54 -6.22 6.70 -19.61
N ALA A 55 -6.06 5.39 -19.85
CA ALA A 55 -5.16 4.82 -20.86
C ALA A 55 -5.94 4.19 -22.01
N SER A 56 -5.41 4.31 -23.23
CA SER A 56 -5.85 3.50 -24.36
C SER A 56 -4.98 2.26 -24.44
N ILE A 57 -5.61 1.08 -24.39
CA ILE A 57 -4.91 -0.20 -24.43
C ILE A 57 -5.30 -0.93 -25.70
N THR A 58 -4.32 -1.34 -26.49
CA THR A 58 -4.52 -2.18 -27.65
C THR A 58 -3.72 -3.46 -27.48
N PHE A 59 -4.35 -4.59 -27.72
CA PHE A 59 -3.74 -5.90 -27.64
C PHE A 59 -3.90 -6.61 -28.98
N ASP A 60 -2.78 -6.96 -29.59
CA ASP A 60 -2.72 -7.78 -30.80
C ASP A 60 -2.37 -9.22 -30.40
N ASP A 61 -3.34 -10.11 -30.57
CA ASP A 61 -3.25 -11.51 -30.22
C ASP A 61 -2.44 -12.28 -31.31
N PRO A 62 -1.62 -13.29 -30.97
CA PRO A 62 -0.91 -14.11 -31.94
C PRO A 62 -1.79 -14.81 -32.96
N LYS A 63 -3.11 -14.94 -32.71
CA LYS A 63 -4.11 -15.47 -33.67
C LYS A 63 -4.67 -14.41 -34.62
N GLY A 64 -4.13 -13.18 -34.57
CA GLY A 64 -4.55 -12.08 -35.42
C GLY A 64 -5.78 -11.31 -34.93
N GLN A 65 -6.30 -11.60 -33.73
CA GLN A 65 -7.39 -10.84 -33.16
C GLN A 65 -6.87 -9.56 -32.49
N LYS A 66 -7.56 -8.44 -32.71
CA LYS A 66 -7.22 -7.14 -32.14
C LYS A 66 -8.30 -6.72 -31.14
N PHE A 67 -7.86 -6.41 -29.92
CA PHE A 67 -8.70 -5.89 -28.86
C PHE A 67 -8.26 -4.45 -28.57
N SER A 68 -9.20 -3.52 -28.60
CA SER A 68 -8.92 -2.12 -28.33
C SER A 68 -9.86 -1.55 -27.27
N HIS A 69 -9.30 -0.98 -26.24
CA HIS A 69 -10.00 -0.29 -25.17
C HIS A 69 -9.55 1.18 -25.17
N PRO A 70 -10.29 2.08 -25.83
CA PRO A 70 -9.93 3.49 -25.84
C PRO A 70 -10.14 4.12 -24.48
N ARG A 71 -9.27 5.07 -24.11
CA ARG A 71 -9.46 5.84 -22.89
C ARG A 71 -10.78 6.62 -22.92
N PHE A 72 -11.41 6.75 -21.77
CA PHE A 72 -12.67 7.50 -21.61
C PHE A 72 -12.65 8.47 -20.42
N VAL A 73 -11.57 8.50 -19.66
CA VAL A 73 -11.29 9.51 -18.62
C VAL A 73 -10.06 10.30 -19.01
N LYS A 74 -10.11 11.63 -18.89
CA LYS A 74 -8.99 12.52 -19.29
C LYS A 74 -7.98 12.70 -18.18
N GLU A 75 -8.40 12.61 -16.93
CA GLU A 75 -7.56 12.84 -15.76
C GLU A 75 -6.66 11.65 -15.51
N ILE A 76 -5.36 11.91 -15.40
CA ILE A 76 -4.35 10.90 -15.09
C ILE A 76 -4.00 11.05 -13.61
N PRO A 77 -4.09 9.99 -12.79
CA PRO A 77 -3.66 10.05 -11.41
C PRO A 77 -2.20 10.45 -11.27
N ALA A 78 -1.89 11.30 -10.28
CA ALA A 78 -0.52 11.69 -9.98
C ALA A 78 0.34 10.45 -9.65
N PRO A 79 1.62 10.42 -10.06
CA PRO A 79 2.50 9.30 -9.71
C PRO A 79 2.75 9.25 -8.20
N PRO A 80 2.90 8.06 -7.61
CA PRO A 80 3.20 7.92 -6.19
C PRO A 80 4.58 8.48 -5.87
N THR A 81 4.73 9.07 -4.68
CA THR A 81 5.99 9.60 -4.17
C THR A 81 6.45 8.82 -2.95
N ILE A 82 7.79 8.78 -2.72
CA ILE A 82 8.35 8.11 -1.54
C ILE A 82 8.23 9.05 -0.35
N ILE A 83 7.64 8.56 0.74
CA ILE A 83 7.57 9.28 2.01
C ILE A 83 8.12 8.44 3.16
N ARG A 84 8.37 9.10 4.30
CA ARG A 84 8.74 8.41 5.54
C ARG A 84 7.58 7.55 6.03
N PRO A 85 7.85 6.42 6.70
CA PRO A 85 6.80 5.59 7.26
C PRO A 85 6.00 6.31 8.34
N HIS A 86 4.74 5.92 8.50
CA HIS A 86 3.91 6.36 9.62
C HIS A 86 4.19 5.52 10.87
N PRO A 87 4.17 6.07 12.10
CA PRO A 87 4.44 5.30 13.33
C PRO A 87 3.43 4.19 13.60
N HIS A 88 2.14 4.40 13.30
CA HIS A 88 1.13 3.36 13.44
C HIS A 88 1.38 2.18 12.50
N GLY A 89 1.17 0.98 13.02
CA GLY A 89 1.32 -0.25 12.26
C GLY A 89 2.76 -0.66 11.97
N ILE A 90 3.75 0.03 12.54
CA ILE A 90 5.15 -0.37 12.40
C ILE A 90 5.47 -1.51 13.36
N ASP A 91 6.07 -2.57 12.84
CA ASP A 91 6.47 -3.74 13.61
C ASP A 91 7.88 -3.61 14.20
N VAL A 92 8.19 -4.46 15.17
CA VAL A 92 9.50 -4.49 15.86
C VAL A 92 10.65 -4.71 14.89
N GLU A 93 10.46 -5.58 13.89
CA GLU A 93 11.50 -5.88 12.90
C GLU A 93 11.81 -4.67 12.02
N ARG A 94 10.79 -3.91 11.65
CA ARG A 94 10.99 -2.67 10.88
C ARG A 94 11.67 -1.61 11.71
N ILE A 95 11.31 -1.45 12.99
CA ILE A 95 12.01 -0.53 13.92
C ILE A 95 13.48 -0.93 14.02
N ARG A 96 13.77 -2.23 14.19
CA ARG A 96 15.13 -2.75 14.25
C ARG A 96 15.94 -2.38 13.00
N ARG A 97 15.39 -2.60 11.81
CA ARG A 97 16.04 -2.20 10.55
C ARG A 97 16.27 -0.70 10.48
N MET A 98 15.30 0.11 10.86
CA MET A 98 15.44 1.56 10.87
C MET A 98 16.51 2.03 11.87
N ILE A 99 16.66 1.34 13.00
CA ILE A 99 17.73 1.60 13.96
C ILE A 99 19.09 1.27 13.34
N VAL A 100 19.23 0.10 12.72
CA VAL A 100 20.47 -0.28 12.02
C VAL A 100 20.78 0.70 10.89
N GLU A 101 19.80 1.09 10.08
CA GLU A 101 19.94 2.14 9.06
C GLU A 101 20.28 3.52 9.64
N SER A 102 19.95 3.78 10.92
CA SER A 102 20.27 5.02 11.63
C SER A 102 21.61 4.97 12.34
N GLN A 103 22.11 3.77 12.59
CA GLN A 103 23.44 3.56 13.14
C GLN A 103 24.46 4.04 12.12
N PHE A 104 25.53 4.56 12.63
CA PHE A 104 26.59 5.03 11.79
C PHE A 104 27.40 3.82 11.28
N GLU A 105 27.41 3.58 9.98
CA GLU A 105 28.33 2.63 9.37
C GLU A 105 29.77 3.14 9.54
N ILE A 106 30.65 2.26 10.01
CA ILE A 106 32.07 2.57 10.08
C ILE A 106 32.53 2.79 8.64
N PRO A 107 33.07 3.97 8.30
CA PRO A 107 33.47 4.24 6.92
C PRO A 107 34.60 3.31 6.51
N VAL A 108 34.58 2.86 5.25
CA VAL A 108 35.72 2.19 4.66
C VAL A 108 36.90 3.18 4.70
N ILE A 109 38.01 2.72 5.27
CA ILE A 109 39.21 3.53 5.39
C ILE A 109 40.08 3.28 4.16
N ASP A 110 39.86 4.11 3.17
CA ASP A 110 40.59 4.12 1.90
C ASP A 110 41.36 5.45 1.73
N ASP A 111 42.12 5.56 0.65
CA ASP A 111 42.88 6.76 0.33
C ASP A 111 41.98 8.01 0.21
N ALA A 112 40.73 7.87 -0.26
CA ALA A 112 39.80 8.97 -0.35
C ALA A 112 39.35 9.46 1.02
N MET A 113 39.13 8.56 1.98
CA MET A 113 38.80 8.91 3.36
C MET A 113 39.97 9.58 4.05
N ILE A 114 41.20 9.13 3.85
CA ILE A 114 42.41 9.76 4.42
C ILE A 114 42.59 11.15 3.85
N GLU A 115 42.43 11.35 2.57
CA GLU A 115 42.50 12.67 1.96
C GLU A 115 41.42 13.61 2.53
N LYS A 116 40.25 13.11 2.82
CA LYS A 116 39.16 13.84 3.50
C LYS A 116 39.55 14.24 4.92
N VAL A 117 40.08 13.30 5.71
CA VAL A 117 40.59 13.58 7.08
C VAL A 117 41.69 14.63 7.04
N ARG A 118 42.62 14.50 6.11
CA ARG A 118 43.72 15.45 5.90
C ARG A 118 43.21 16.86 5.60
N LYS A 119 42.26 16.99 4.70
CA LYS A 119 41.65 18.26 4.30
C LYS A 119 40.91 18.92 5.46
N ASP A 120 40.09 18.15 6.18
CA ASP A 120 39.27 18.66 7.30
C ASP A 120 40.15 19.08 8.48
N LEU A 121 41.26 18.40 8.74
CA LEU A 121 42.23 18.76 9.74
C LEU A 121 43.25 19.80 9.28
N SER A 122 43.27 20.19 8.02
CA SER A 122 44.24 21.10 7.40
C SER A 122 45.71 20.63 7.65
N ILE A 123 45.96 19.35 7.31
CA ILE A 123 47.29 18.73 7.45
C ILE A 123 47.99 18.66 6.09
N SER A 124 49.30 19.01 6.03
CA SER A 124 50.10 18.84 4.82
C SER A 124 50.43 17.36 4.56
N LYS A 125 50.66 16.97 3.29
CA LYS A 125 50.98 15.59 2.91
C LYS A 125 52.21 15.00 3.66
N ASN A 126 53.14 15.84 4.02
CA ASN A 126 54.40 15.42 4.66
C ASN A 126 54.32 15.28 6.18
N ASN A 127 53.16 15.51 6.80
CA ASN A 127 53.03 15.52 8.28
C ASN A 127 51.81 14.67 8.72
N LEU A 128 51.77 13.42 8.29
CA LEU A 128 50.72 12.45 8.63
C LEU A 128 51.05 11.59 9.86
N SER A 129 51.92 12.09 10.77
CA SER A 129 52.23 11.38 11.99
C SER A 129 51.02 11.30 12.94
N PHE A 130 50.89 10.19 13.63
CA PHE A 130 49.79 9.92 14.59
C PHE A 130 49.64 11.08 15.59
N THR A 131 50.72 11.54 16.16
CA THR A 131 50.71 12.64 17.15
C THR A 131 50.19 13.95 16.59
N SER A 132 50.63 14.33 15.36
CA SER A 132 50.18 15.56 14.70
C SER A 132 48.67 15.53 14.38
N ILE A 133 48.16 14.36 13.98
CA ILE A 133 46.73 14.16 13.69
C ILE A 133 45.90 14.29 14.97
N MET A 134 46.32 13.63 16.04
CA MET A 134 45.63 13.65 17.33
C MET A 134 45.57 15.02 17.96
N ASP A 135 46.68 15.81 17.92
CA ASP A 135 46.75 17.17 18.45
C ASP A 135 45.83 18.14 17.67
N LYS A 136 45.80 18.06 16.35
CA LYS A 136 44.89 18.87 15.53
C LYS A 136 43.42 18.43 15.70
N ALA A 137 43.18 17.14 15.83
CA ALA A 137 41.85 16.60 16.07
C ALA A 137 41.27 17.10 17.40
N LYS A 138 42.05 17.10 18.48
CA LYS A 138 41.62 17.67 19.78
C LYS A 138 41.12 19.10 19.64
N LYS A 139 41.86 19.93 18.91
CA LYS A 139 41.54 21.36 18.72
C LYS A 139 40.28 21.58 17.90
N LYS A 140 40.03 20.75 16.87
CA LYS A 140 38.91 20.91 15.92
C LYS A 140 37.77 19.92 16.15
N TRP A 141 37.77 19.09 17.18
CA TRP A 141 36.86 17.96 17.35
C TRP A 141 35.39 18.27 17.11
N LYS A 142 34.91 19.37 17.70
CA LYS A 142 33.48 19.77 17.61
C LYS A 142 33.03 20.13 16.18
N THR A 143 33.94 20.61 15.35
CA THR A 143 33.66 21.06 13.98
C THR A 143 33.89 19.99 12.91
N LEU A 144 34.57 18.89 13.29
CA LEU A 144 34.85 17.80 12.34
C LEU A 144 33.60 17.03 11.93
N PRO A 145 33.49 16.63 10.67
CA PRO A 145 32.46 15.73 10.20
C PRO A 145 32.41 14.40 10.96
N ARG A 146 31.24 13.82 11.13
CA ARG A 146 31.03 12.59 11.90
C ARG A 146 31.93 11.43 11.46
N GLN A 147 32.05 11.21 10.13
CA GLN A 147 32.93 10.19 9.56
C GLN A 147 34.40 10.37 9.96
N VAL A 148 34.87 11.58 9.88
CA VAL A 148 36.25 11.92 10.25
C VAL A 148 36.49 11.65 11.74
N ARG A 149 35.56 12.02 12.61
CA ARG A 149 35.67 11.75 14.07
C ARG A 149 35.74 10.25 14.37
N VAL A 150 35.00 9.41 13.66
CA VAL A 150 35.06 7.95 13.82
C VAL A 150 36.43 7.42 13.42
N VAL A 151 36.95 7.83 12.27
CA VAL A 151 38.30 7.40 11.82
C VAL A 151 39.38 7.80 12.83
N ILE A 152 39.32 9.02 13.34
CA ILE A 152 40.27 9.49 14.34
C ILE A 152 40.14 8.70 15.66
N ALA A 153 38.92 8.38 16.10
CA ALA A 153 38.70 7.55 17.28
C ALA A 153 39.27 6.14 17.11
N LEU A 154 39.07 5.53 15.95
CA LEU A 154 39.64 4.20 15.59
C LEU A 154 41.18 4.26 15.61
N MET A 155 41.75 5.30 14.99
CA MET A 155 43.20 5.53 15.07
C MET A 155 43.72 5.61 16.52
N SER A 156 42.97 6.29 17.38
CA SER A 156 43.33 6.43 18.81
C SER A 156 43.39 5.09 19.54
N PHE A 157 42.43 4.19 19.27
CA PHE A 157 42.41 2.87 19.91
C PHE A 157 43.44 1.93 19.35
N LEU A 158 43.59 1.91 18.03
CA LEU A 158 44.54 1.03 17.34
C LEU A 158 45.98 1.51 17.46
N LYS A 159 46.20 2.77 17.88
CA LYS A 159 47.52 3.43 17.90
C LYS A 159 48.26 3.30 16.58
N MET A 160 47.52 3.36 15.46
CA MET A 160 48.04 3.20 14.10
C MET A 160 48.02 4.55 13.37
N ASP A 161 49.01 4.74 12.50
CA ASP A 161 49.01 5.80 11.48
C ASP A 161 48.13 5.43 10.31
N PHE A 162 47.93 6.34 9.36
CA PHE A 162 47.10 6.11 8.20
C PHE A 162 47.62 4.99 7.29
N GLU A 163 48.91 4.83 7.14
CA GLU A 163 49.52 3.80 6.28
C GLU A 163 49.19 2.38 6.74
N LYS A 164 49.11 2.21 8.07
CA LYS A 164 48.68 0.94 8.69
C LYS A 164 47.17 0.79 8.70
N LEU A 165 46.44 1.88 8.88
CA LEU A 165 45.00 1.85 8.97
C LEU A 165 44.33 1.44 7.62
N ILE A 166 44.95 1.77 6.49
CA ILE A 166 44.49 1.31 5.15
C ILE A 166 44.60 -0.20 5.01
N LYS A 167 45.55 -0.82 5.69
CA LYS A 167 45.83 -2.29 5.59
C LYS A 167 44.98 -3.13 6.51
N ILE A 168 43.97 -2.55 7.15
CA ILE A 168 43.06 -3.26 8.01
C ILE A 168 41.60 -3.04 7.56
N ARG A 169 40.74 -4.00 7.91
CA ARG A 169 39.30 -3.88 7.81
C ARG A 169 38.68 -4.06 9.17
N ILE A 170 37.93 -3.08 9.63
CA ILE A 170 37.16 -3.19 10.87
C ILE A 170 36.07 -4.25 10.63
N GLU A 171 36.04 -5.28 11.46
CA GLU A 171 35.10 -6.38 11.40
C GLU A 171 33.90 -6.15 12.32
N ASP A 172 34.16 -5.80 13.58
CA ASP A 172 33.12 -5.58 14.57
C ASP A 172 33.57 -4.60 15.66
N LEU A 173 32.60 -4.01 16.33
CA LEU A 173 32.76 -3.06 17.41
C LEU A 173 31.87 -3.48 18.58
N ASP A 174 32.41 -4.32 19.44
CA ASP A 174 31.73 -4.83 20.62
C ASP A 174 31.80 -3.78 21.76
N ILE A 175 30.84 -2.87 21.73
CA ILE A 175 30.74 -1.78 22.71
C ILE A 175 30.52 -2.31 24.15
N PRO A 176 29.64 -3.29 24.41
CA PRO A 176 29.45 -3.87 25.73
C PRO A 176 30.71 -4.44 26.32
N ASN A 177 31.48 -5.20 25.56
CA ASN A 177 32.74 -5.80 26.01
C ASN A 177 33.95 -4.94 25.77
N LYS A 178 33.76 -3.70 25.24
CA LYS A 178 34.82 -2.71 25.00
C LYS A 178 35.94 -3.22 24.10
N LYS A 179 35.57 -4.05 23.09
CA LYS A 179 36.52 -4.63 22.14
C LYS A 179 36.27 -4.17 20.72
N LEU A 180 37.35 -3.91 20.00
CA LEU A 180 37.37 -3.61 18.58
C LEU A 180 38.02 -4.79 17.85
N PHE A 181 37.31 -5.42 16.90
CA PHE A 181 37.81 -6.49 16.07
C PHE A 181 38.14 -5.96 14.68
N TYR A 182 39.30 -6.35 14.16
CA TYR A 182 39.72 -5.98 12.83
C TYR A 182 40.53 -7.06 12.14
N TRP A 183 40.39 -7.14 10.83
CA TRP A 183 41.21 -7.98 9.99
C TRP A 183 42.45 -7.25 9.53
N ASP A 184 43.62 -7.81 9.79
CA ASP A 184 44.90 -7.29 9.35
C ASP A 184 45.35 -8.01 8.07
N PHE A 185 45.35 -7.31 6.95
CA PHE A 185 45.75 -7.87 5.65
C PHE A 185 47.25 -8.18 5.56
N GLY A 186 48.09 -7.52 6.40
CA GLY A 186 49.52 -7.81 6.44
C GLY A 186 49.84 -9.16 7.08
N ASP A 187 49.16 -9.47 8.17
CA ASP A 187 49.33 -10.72 8.91
C ASP A 187 48.27 -11.78 8.55
N SER A 188 47.31 -11.45 7.70
CA SER A 188 46.20 -12.33 7.25
C SER A 188 45.43 -12.97 8.40
N GLN A 189 45.18 -12.23 9.47
CA GLN A 189 44.46 -12.71 10.65
C GLN A 189 43.54 -11.66 11.27
N SER A 190 42.50 -12.14 11.98
CA SER A 190 41.66 -11.28 12.81
C SER A 190 42.35 -10.98 14.12
N LYS A 191 42.32 -9.73 14.53
CA LYS A 191 42.91 -9.21 15.77
C LYS A 191 41.86 -8.47 16.56
N SER A 192 42.06 -8.34 17.87
CA SER A 192 41.21 -7.49 18.72
C SER A 192 42.06 -6.57 19.61
N VAL A 193 41.50 -5.40 19.91
CA VAL A 193 42.09 -4.42 20.81
C VAL A 193 41.04 -3.99 21.83
N ASP A 194 41.47 -3.89 23.10
CA ASP A 194 40.61 -3.36 24.15
C ASP A 194 40.54 -1.81 24.05
N MET A 195 39.32 -1.31 24.13
CA MET A 195 39.05 0.11 24.09
C MET A 195 39.01 0.70 25.52
N ASP A 196 39.78 1.71 25.78
CA ASP A 196 39.76 2.42 27.08
C ASP A 196 38.43 3.20 27.25
N PRO A 197 37.55 2.80 28.21
CA PRO A 197 36.25 3.42 28.41
C PRO A 197 36.33 4.84 28.99
N GLU A 198 37.42 5.21 29.62
CA GLU A 198 37.61 6.57 30.16
C GLU A 198 38.10 7.55 29.09
N SER A 199 38.60 7.03 27.98
CA SER A 199 39.03 7.86 26.86
C SER A 199 37.88 8.71 26.31
N GLU A 200 38.17 10.00 26.08
CA GLU A 200 37.22 10.91 25.39
C GLU A 200 36.81 10.35 24.02
N TYR A 201 37.72 9.69 23.33
CA TYR A 201 37.43 9.06 22.02
C TYR A 201 36.47 7.89 22.12
N TYR A 202 36.53 7.10 23.20
CA TYR A 202 35.54 6.01 23.43
C TYR A 202 34.15 6.60 23.66
N LYS A 203 34.00 7.58 24.53
CA LYS A 203 32.73 8.28 24.79
C LYS A 203 32.17 8.89 23.53
N GLN A 204 33.01 9.50 22.70
CA GLN A 204 32.63 10.11 21.43
C GLN A 204 32.21 9.05 20.37
N LEU A 205 32.98 7.96 20.26
CA LEU A 205 32.71 6.86 19.35
C LEU A 205 31.39 6.18 19.73
N THR A 206 31.21 5.84 20.99
CA THR A 206 29.99 5.23 21.53
C THR A 206 28.77 6.10 21.28
N ASN A 207 28.84 7.40 21.58
CA ASN A 207 27.76 8.34 21.26
C ASN A 207 27.47 8.45 19.76
N THR A 208 28.46 8.21 18.93
CA THR A 208 28.32 8.27 17.48
C THR A 208 27.65 7.00 16.92
N ILE A 209 28.02 5.83 17.43
CA ILE A 209 27.57 4.52 16.95
C ILE A 209 26.22 4.12 17.56
N GLN A 210 25.94 4.48 18.79
CA GLN A 210 24.67 4.16 19.47
C GLN A 210 23.41 4.75 18.80
N GLY A 211 23.56 5.40 17.67
CA GLY A 211 22.46 5.94 16.91
C GLY A 211 21.94 7.28 17.43
N GLU A 212 20.81 7.68 16.90
CA GLU A 212 20.17 8.96 17.24
C GLU A 212 19.40 8.87 18.57
N PRO A 213 19.23 9.98 19.31
CA PRO A 213 18.28 10.05 20.43
C PRO A 213 16.86 9.72 19.95
N LEU A 214 16.02 9.16 20.83
CA LEU A 214 14.63 8.76 20.51
C LEU A 214 13.85 9.88 19.83
N THR A 215 13.86 11.08 20.38
CA THR A 215 13.13 12.23 19.80
C THR A 215 13.63 12.61 18.40
N THR A 216 14.95 12.57 18.20
CA THR A 216 15.58 12.82 16.90
C THR A 216 15.22 11.70 15.90
N PHE A 217 15.27 10.46 16.34
CA PHE A 217 14.89 9.30 15.54
C PHE A 217 13.43 9.40 15.07
N LEU A 218 12.51 9.71 15.98
CA LEU A 218 11.11 9.87 15.66
C LEU A 218 10.86 10.99 14.64
N THR A 219 11.45 12.17 14.86
CA THR A 219 11.24 13.32 13.96
C THR A 219 11.88 13.15 12.59
N LYS A 220 13.00 12.44 12.50
CA LYS A 220 13.71 12.23 11.23
C LYS A 220 13.22 11.02 10.45
N ARG A 221 12.78 9.97 11.12
CA ARG A 221 12.47 8.68 10.48
C ARG A 221 11.00 8.48 10.19
N PHE A 222 10.12 9.19 10.89
CA PHE A 222 8.68 9.09 10.70
C PHE A 222 8.09 10.34 10.06
N GLN A 223 6.96 10.17 9.40
CA GLN A 223 6.19 11.30 8.89
C GLN A 223 5.38 11.97 10.00
N ARG A 224 5.12 13.25 9.84
CA ARG A 224 4.20 14.04 10.68
C ARG A 224 4.48 13.99 12.20
N ILE A 225 5.72 13.72 12.60
CA ILE A 225 6.16 13.85 13.99
C ILE A 225 7.02 15.06 14.13
N GLY A 226 6.50 16.07 14.83
CA GLY A 226 7.27 17.24 15.25
C GLY A 226 8.01 17.02 16.58
N PRO A 227 8.92 17.93 16.97
CA PRO A 227 9.65 17.82 18.23
C PRO A 227 8.76 17.70 19.47
N THR A 228 7.67 18.45 19.52
CA THR A 228 6.70 18.44 20.63
C THR A 228 5.99 17.09 20.75
N THR A 229 5.53 16.53 19.62
CA THR A 229 4.88 15.21 19.60
C THR A 229 5.86 14.12 19.96
N ALA A 230 7.14 14.23 19.55
CA ALA A 230 8.18 13.26 19.90
C ALA A 230 8.47 13.23 21.42
N VAL A 231 8.45 14.38 22.09
CA VAL A 231 8.64 14.47 23.56
C VAL A 231 7.41 13.86 24.27
N LYS A 232 6.19 14.24 23.89
CA LYS A 232 4.95 13.65 24.45
C LYS A 232 4.91 12.14 24.29
N PHE A 233 5.32 11.64 23.12
CA PHE A 233 5.42 10.21 22.88
C PHE A 233 6.46 9.54 23.79
N ALA A 234 7.65 10.15 23.97
CA ALA A 234 8.67 9.60 24.86
C ALA A 234 8.15 9.46 26.30
N GLU A 235 7.42 10.46 26.81
CA GLU A 235 6.76 10.44 28.11
C GLU A 235 5.71 9.32 28.20
N PHE A 236 4.83 9.22 27.19
CA PHE A 236 3.82 8.16 27.10
C PHE A 236 4.44 6.76 27.11
N ALA A 237 5.47 6.57 26.33
CA ALA A 237 6.20 5.30 26.19
C ALA A 237 7.16 5.02 27.37
N LYS A 238 7.27 5.94 28.34
CA LYS A 238 8.16 5.86 29.52
C LYS A 238 9.65 5.74 29.17
N PHE A 239 10.05 6.36 28.06
CA PHE A 239 11.45 6.48 27.67
C PHE A 239 11.98 7.89 27.93
N LYS A 240 13.27 8.00 28.25
CA LYS A 240 13.93 9.30 28.29
C LYS A 240 14.08 9.86 26.86
N PRO A 241 13.76 11.15 26.61
CA PRO A 241 13.86 11.77 25.28
C PRO A 241 15.23 11.60 24.59
N GLU A 242 16.30 11.59 25.39
CA GLU A 242 17.69 11.45 24.95
C GLU A 242 18.15 10.00 24.81
N ARG A 243 17.29 9.02 25.14
CA ARG A 243 17.62 7.59 25.04
C ARG A 243 18.10 7.26 23.63
N ARG A 244 19.29 6.68 23.52
CA ARG A 244 19.89 6.31 22.24
C ARG A 244 19.23 5.04 21.68
N MET A 245 18.85 5.09 20.41
CA MET A 245 18.10 3.98 19.79
C MET A 245 18.91 2.69 19.69
N GLY A 246 20.23 2.76 19.46
CA GLY A 246 21.11 1.60 19.39
C GLY A 246 21.40 0.92 20.74
N THR A 247 20.94 1.50 21.86
CA THR A 247 21.12 0.93 23.20
C THR A 247 19.87 0.24 23.74
N LEU A 248 18.81 0.14 22.92
CA LEU A 248 17.56 -0.50 23.31
C LEU A 248 17.72 -2.01 23.33
N THR A 249 17.24 -2.63 24.39
CA THR A 249 17.11 -4.09 24.51
C THR A 249 15.96 -4.60 23.62
N ASN A 250 15.93 -5.91 23.37
CA ASN A 250 14.82 -6.51 22.62
C ASN A 250 13.45 -6.26 23.28
N GLN A 251 13.39 -6.30 24.63
CA GLN A 251 12.15 -6.01 25.35
C GLN A 251 11.72 -4.54 25.21
N GLU A 252 12.69 -3.61 25.30
CA GLU A 252 12.42 -2.18 25.08
C GLU A 252 11.95 -1.90 23.64
N LEU A 253 12.45 -2.63 22.63
CA LEU A 253 11.97 -2.54 21.25
C LEU A 253 10.52 -2.99 21.09
N VAL A 254 10.13 -4.08 21.75
CA VAL A 254 8.74 -4.54 21.77
C VAL A 254 7.85 -3.48 22.44
N ASN A 255 8.25 -2.99 23.60
CA ASN A 255 7.51 -1.94 24.33
C ASN A 255 7.37 -0.66 23.50
N LEU A 256 8.42 -0.28 22.77
CA LEU A 256 8.41 0.87 21.87
C LEU A 256 7.43 0.66 20.70
N SER A 257 7.42 -0.53 20.08
CA SER A 257 6.49 -0.88 19.02
C SER A 257 5.04 -0.82 19.49
N ASP A 258 4.76 -1.40 20.66
CA ASP A 258 3.43 -1.37 21.27
C ASP A 258 2.98 0.06 21.61
N ALA A 259 3.89 0.88 22.12
CA ALA A 259 3.61 2.28 22.40
C ALA A 259 3.29 3.06 21.12
N LEU A 260 4.06 2.83 20.03
CA LEU A 260 3.80 3.47 18.73
C LEU A 260 2.41 3.13 18.16
N GLN A 261 1.90 1.93 18.44
CA GLN A 261 0.56 1.51 18.00
C GLN A 261 -0.58 2.12 18.86
N LYS A 262 -0.31 2.39 20.14
CA LYS A 262 -1.32 2.82 21.12
C LYS A 262 -1.38 4.33 21.34
N PHE A 263 -0.44 5.09 20.80
CA PHE A 263 -0.40 6.53 20.99
C PHE A 263 -1.32 7.25 20.01
N ASP A 264 -2.43 7.81 20.52
CA ASP A 264 -3.51 8.38 19.70
C ASP A 264 -3.21 9.80 19.17
N ASP A 265 -2.23 10.51 19.75
CA ASP A 265 -1.90 11.90 19.35
C ASP A 265 -1.09 12.00 18.03
N PHE A 266 -0.78 10.88 17.36
CA PHE A 266 -0.20 10.94 16.03
C PHE A 266 -1.22 11.42 15.01
N MET A 267 -0.82 12.36 14.17
CA MET A 267 -1.64 12.79 13.03
C MET A 267 -1.89 11.59 12.09
N ALA A 268 -3.05 11.57 11.44
CA ALA A 268 -3.37 10.54 10.44
C ALA A 268 -2.27 10.43 9.36
N PRO A 269 -2.07 9.22 8.77
CA PRO A 269 -1.03 9.02 7.75
C PRO A 269 -1.23 9.96 6.56
N ASP A 270 -0.11 10.43 6.00
CA ASP A 270 -0.13 11.26 4.80
C ASP A 270 -0.42 10.40 3.57
N SER A 271 -1.51 10.69 2.91
CA SER A 271 -1.93 10.01 1.69
C SER A 271 -1.51 10.73 0.41
N SER A 272 -0.90 11.91 0.50
CA SER A 272 -0.47 12.70 -0.67
C SER A 272 0.58 12.00 -1.54
N CYS A 273 1.27 11.01 -0.97
CA CYS A 273 2.22 10.17 -1.69
C CYS A 273 1.57 9.04 -2.50
N LEU A 274 0.29 8.77 -2.29
CA LEU A 274 -0.43 7.69 -2.97
C LEU A 274 -1.05 8.21 -4.28
N ALA A 275 -1.27 7.29 -5.20
CA ALA A 275 -1.94 7.54 -6.46
C ALA A 275 -3.21 6.68 -6.57
N PRO A 276 -4.24 6.92 -5.73
CA PRO A 276 -5.51 6.24 -5.88
C PRO A 276 -6.12 6.55 -7.25
N LEU A 277 -7.01 5.68 -7.71
CA LEU A 277 -7.74 5.93 -8.94
C LEU A 277 -8.78 7.04 -8.76
N GLY A 278 -9.42 7.05 -7.60
CA GLY A 278 -10.56 7.90 -7.30
C GLY A 278 -11.90 7.19 -7.51
N ALA A 279 -12.89 7.56 -6.70
CA ALA A 279 -14.20 6.92 -6.75
C ALA A 279 -14.90 7.14 -8.10
N GLU A 280 -14.87 8.34 -8.65
CA GLU A 280 -15.55 8.67 -9.91
C GLU A 280 -14.95 7.94 -11.13
N PRO A 281 -13.61 7.92 -11.36
CA PRO A 281 -13.02 7.14 -12.45
C PRO A 281 -13.28 5.63 -12.30
N LEU A 282 -13.27 5.09 -11.09
CA LEU A 282 -13.58 3.68 -10.83
C LEU A 282 -15.04 3.36 -11.17
N GLU A 283 -15.96 4.24 -10.78
CA GLU A 283 -17.40 4.08 -11.12
C GLU A 283 -17.63 4.13 -12.63
N LYS A 284 -17.00 5.08 -13.33
CA LYS A 284 -17.06 5.16 -14.79
C LYS A 284 -16.50 3.90 -15.45
N GLY A 285 -15.42 3.34 -14.92
CA GLY A 285 -14.87 2.08 -15.37
C GLY A 285 -15.88 0.94 -15.25
N ILE A 286 -16.43 0.74 -14.06
CA ILE A 286 -17.42 -0.31 -13.79
C ILE A 286 -18.65 -0.15 -14.72
N LYS A 287 -19.21 1.05 -14.84
CA LYS A 287 -20.35 1.33 -15.72
C LYS A 287 -20.05 1.03 -17.18
N LYS A 288 -18.87 1.40 -17.67
CA LYS A 288 -18.46 1.17 -19.06
C LYS A 288 -18.30 -0.30 -19.41
N PHE A 289 -17.78 -1.10 -18.47
CA PHE A 289 -17.44 -2.50 -18.73
C PHE A 289 -18.60 -3.48 -18.47
N PHE A 290 -19.51 -3.15 -17.56
CA PHE A 290 -20.56 -4.08 -17.11
C PHE A 290 -21.97 -3.57 -17.33
N ASN A 291 -22.16 -2.31 -17.75
CA ASN A 291 -23.47 -1.69 -17.98
C ASN A 291 -24.51 -2.08 -16.90
N PRO A 292 -24.21 -1.92 -15.60
CA PRO A 292 -25.02 -2.47 -14.52
C PRO A 292 -26.30 -1.62 -14.27
N ASP A 293 -27.34 -2.26 -13.71
CA ASP A 293 -28.54 -1.57 -13.21
C ASP A 293 -28.24 -0.71 -11.97
N PHE A 294 -27.25 -1.12 -11.17
CA PHE A 294 -26.81 -0.42 -9.96
C PHE A 294 -25.31 -0.44 -9.82
N THR A 295 -24.73 0.70 -9.45
CA THR A 295 -23.30 0.83 -9.11
C THR A 295 -23.14 1.72 -7.89
N ALA A 296 -22.27 1.32 -6.99
CA ALA A 296 -21.82 2.16 -5.89
C ALA A 296 -20.31 1.96 -5.68
N VAL A 297 -19.62 3.05 -5.41
CA VAL A 297 -18.17 3.06 -5.16
C VAL A 297 -17.87 3.79 -3.86
N VAL A 298 -16.84 3.40 -3.17
CA VAL A 298 -16.31 4.06 -1.98
C VAL A 298 -14.80 4.06 -2.02
N GLN A 299 -14.22 5.19 -1.66
CA GLN A 299 -12.82 5.34 -1.30
C GLN A 299 -12.74 5.52 0.21
N ARG A 300 -11.99 4.65 0.89
CA ARG A 300 -11.78 4.74 2.33
C ARG A 300 -10.73 5.81 2.66
N PRO A 301 -10.79 6.43 3.85
CA PRO A 301 -9.69 7.24 4.35
C PRO A 301 -8.38 6.45 4.37
N ALA A 302 -7.26 7.16 4.25
CA ALA A 302 -5.96 6.52 4.35
C ALA A 302 -5.74 5.90 5.73
N SER A 303 -5.24 4.66 5.73
CA SER A 303 -4.79 3.94 6.91
C SER A 303 -3.32 3.55 6.75
N ALA A 304 -2.70 2.93 7.75
CA ALA A 304 -1.30 2.53 7.70
C ALA A 304 -1.13 1.04 8.02
N TYR A 305 -0.24 0.40 7.26
CA TYR A 305 0.23 -0.96 7.49
C TYR A 305 1.76 -0.96 7.50
N SER A 306 2.39 -1.54 8.51
CA SER A 306 3.87 -1.52 8.69
C SER A 306 4.49 -0.12 8.50
N GLY A 307 3.77 0.94 8.87
CA GLY A 307 4.19 2.33 8.70
C GLY A 307 4.03 2.90 7.30
N PHE A 308 3.51 2.15 6.34
CA PHE A 308 3.22 2.63 4.99
C PHE A 308 1.73 2.94 4.84
N PRO A 309 1.38 4.12 4.31
CA PRO A 309 0.00 4.46 4.07
C PRO A 309 -0.60 3.59 2.96
N PHE A 310 -1.88 3.28 3.11
CA PHE A 310 -2.67 2.65 2.06
C PHE A 310 -4.08 3.22 2.01
N ILE A 311 -4.69 3.13 0.84
CA ILE A 311 -6.08 3.49 0.59
C ILE A 311 -6.77 2.27 -0.03
N VAL A 312 -7.97 1.99 0.43
CA VAL A 312 -8.88 1.00 -0.16
C VAL A 312 -9.94 1.75 -0.96
N GLU A 313 -10.05 1.40 -2.22
CA GLU A 313 -11.14 1.79 -3.12
C GLU A 313 -11.92 0.54 -3.47
N MET A 314 -13.23 0.58 -3.33
CA MET A 314 -14.08 -0.57 -3.61
C MET A 314 -15.34 -0.14 -4.34
N GLY A 315 -15.76 -0.94 -5.31
CA GLY A 315 -17.00 -0.78 -6.03
C GLY A 315 -17.83 -2.05 -5.96
N ILE A 316 -19.15 -1.90 -5.96
CA ILE A 316 -20.11 -2.96 -6.14
C ILE A 316 -21.05 -2.60 -7.28
N ALA A 317 -21.36 -3.55 -8.14
CA ALA A 317 -22.33 -3.37 -9.21
C ALA A 317 -23.23 -4.58 -9.34
N TYR A 318 -24.49 -4.35 -9.76
CA TYR A 318 -25.52 -5.36 -9.82
C TYR A 318 -26.35 -5.24 -11.10
N GLY A 319 -26.69 -6.37 -11.72
CA GLY A 319 -27.57 -6.42 -12.89
C GLY A 319 -26.87 -6.06 -14.20
N GLY A 320 -27.66 -5.66 -15.20
CA GLY A 320 -27.16 -5.34 -16.54
C GLY A 320 -26.48 -6.54 -17.22
N ASP A 321 -25.29 -6.33 -17.77
CA ASP A 321 -24.53 -7.35 -18.52
C ASP A 321 -23.72 -8.29 -17.61
N ILE A 322 -23.89 -8.17 -16.28
CA ILE A 322 -23.19 -9.03 -15.31
C ILE A 322 -23.78 -10.44 -15.31
N LYS A 323 -22.91 -11.44 -15.43
CA LYS A 323 -23.32 -12.85 -15.38
C LYS A 323 -23.79 -13.25 -13.99
N SER A 324 -24.84 -14.10 -13.93
CA SER A 324 -25.23 -14.78 -12.70
C SER A 324 -24.15 -15.77 -12.26
N GLY A 325 -24.11 -16.11 -10.97
CA GLY A 325 -23.12 -17.07 -10.44
C GLY A 325 -22.45 -16.61 -9.15
N GLY A 326 -23.07 -15.67 -8.42
CA GLY A 326 -22.56 -15.14 -7.14
C GLY A 326 -21.70 -13.90 -7.30
N PRO A 327 -20.97 -13.44 -6.28
CA PRO A 327 -20.09 -12.29 -6.43
C PRO A 327 -18.86 -12.66 -7.25
N HIS A 328 -18.72 -12.05 -8.43
CA HIS A 328 -17.46 -12.10 -9.17
C HIS A 328 -16.55 -11.00 -8.59
N VAL A 329 -15.36 -11.36 -8.15
CA VAL A 329 -14.46 -10.44 -7.43
C VAL A 329 -13.27 -10.07 -8.31
N TYR A 330 -13.17 -8.79 -8.66
CA TYR A 330 -12.04 -8.21 -9.37
C TYR A 330 -11.11 -7.54 -8.36
N ARG A 331 -9.84 -7.99 -8.31
CA ARG A 331 -8.87 -7.60 -7.30
C ARG A 331 -7.70 -6.87 -7.92
N TYR A 332 -7.36 -5.71 -7.37
CA TYR A 332 -6.29 -4.87 -7.88
C TYR A 332 -5.39 -4.38 -6.75
N ALA A 333 -4.09 -4.35 -7.01
CA ALA A 333 -3.09 -3.74 -6.16
C ALA A 333 -2.26 -2.74 -6.98
N ASN A 334 -2.29 -1.46 -6.63
CA ASN A 334 -1.66 -0.38 -7.41
C ASN A 334 -2.03 -0.46 -8.91
N ARG A 335 -3.31 -0.70 -9.22
CA ARG A 335 -3.87 -0.83 -10.58
C ARG A 335 -3.35 -2.04 -11.38
N ILE A 336 -2.76 -3.02 -10.71
CA ILE A 336 -2.35 -4.29 -11.30
C ILE A 336 -3.43 -5.33 -10.97
N PRO A 337 -4.01 -6.03 -11.98
CA PRO A 337 -4.93 -7.13 -11.75
C PRO A 337 -4.26 -8.30 -11.02
N LEU A 338 -4.97 -8.91 -10.07
CA LEU A 338 -4.52 -10.08 -9.33
C LEU A 338 -5.32 -11.31 -9.78
N LEU A 339 -4.83 -12.02 -10.81
CA LEU A 339 -5.58 -13.10 -11.50
C LEU A 339 -5.35 -14.50 -10.91
N TYR A 340 -4.38 -14.64 -10.00
CA TYR A 340 -3.98 -15.95 -9.48
C TYR A 340 -4.24 -16.05 -7.98
N ASP A 341 -4.24 -17.30 -7.49
CA ASP A 341 -4.32 -17.68 -6.07
C ASP A 341 -5.42 -16.90 -5.29
N GLU A 342 -6.62 -16.90 -5.85
CA GLU A 342 -7.77 -16.19 -5.28
C GLU A 342 -8.08 -16.65 -3.86
N GLY A 343 -7.99 -17.95 -3.60
CA GLY A 343 -8.38 -18.57 -2.33
C GLY A 343 -7.60 -18.08 -1.11
N SER A 344 -6.40 -17.54 -1.30
CA SER A 344 -5.56 -17.03 -0.22
C SER A 344 -5.54 -15.49 -0.11
N ASP A 345 -6.32 -14.78 -0.92
CA ASP A 345 -6.39 -13.32 -0.92
C ASP A 345 -7.31 -12.77 0.18
N VAL A 346 -6.87 -11.71 0.85
CA VAL A 346 -7.64 -11.07 1.94
C VAL A 346 -8.98 -10.51 1.47
N VAL A 347 -9.08 -10.03 0.22
CA VAL A 347 -10.34 -9.50 -0.33
C VAL A 347 -11.37 -10.60 -0.43
N LEU A 348 -10.98 -11.76 -1.00
CA LEU A 348 -11.90 -12.90 -1.14
C LEU A 348 -12.33 -13.45 0.22
N LYS A 349 -11.43 -13.51 1.19
CA LYS A 349 -11.77 -13.87 2.58
C LYS A 349 -12.88 -12.96 3.12
N VAL A 350 -12.74 -11.64 3.00
CA VAL A 350 -13.74 -10.67 3.48
C VAL A 350 -15.07 -10.82 2.77
N VAL A 351 -15.06 -11.08 1.45
CA VAL A 351 -16.27 -11.30 0.64
C VAL A 351 -16.99 -12.58 1.06
N ASN A 352 -16.26 -13.68 1.26
CA ASN A 352 -16.81 -14.98 1.66
C ASN A 352 -17.32 -14.97 3.10
N ASP A 353 -16.68 -14.23 4.02
CA ASP A 353 -17.13 -14.06 5.40
C ASP A 353 -18.39 -13.19 5.53
N THR A 354 -18.83 -12.55 4.43
CA THR A 354 -19.97 -11.64 4.45
C THR A 354 -21.29 -12.40 4.32
N ASP A 355 -22.19 -12.23 5.30
CA ASP A 355 -23.56 -12.73 5.21
C ASP A 355 -24.38 -11.89 4.21
N TRP A 356 -24.43 -12.33 2.97
CA TRP A 356 -25.17 -11.67 1.89
C TRP A 356 -26.68 -11.70 2.07
N GLY A 357 -27.22 -12.72 2.78
CA GLY A 357 -28.64 -12.81 3.12
C GLY A 357 -29.14 -11.61 3.92
N ARG A 358 -28.30 -11.10 4.84
CA ARG A 358 -28.56 -9.89 5.62
C ARG A 358 -28.75 -8.64 4.73
N TYR A 359 -28.13 -8.61 3.56
CA TYR A 359 -28.23 -7.51 2.60
C TYR A 359 -29.28 -7.78 1.50
N LYS A 360 -30.17 -8.76 1.70
CA LYS A 360 -31.23 -9.14 0.76
C LYS A 360 -30.74 -9.69 -0.58
N VAL A 361 -29.51 -10.14 -0.62
CA VAL A 361 -28.89 -10.83 -1.76
C VAL A 361 -29.08 -12.33 -1.53
N LYS A 362 -29.89 -12.99 -2.38
CA LYS A 362 -30.23 -14.42 -2.24
C LYS A 362 -29.89 -15.17 -3.52
N GLY A 363 -29.48 -16.43 -3.37
CA GLY A 363 -29.11 -17.29 -4.49
C GLY A 363 -27.78 -16.87 -5.12
N GLU A 364 -27.69 -16.97 -6.43
CA GLU A 364 -26.51 -16.60 -7.23
C GLU A 364 -26.82 -15.37 -8.11
N PRO A 365 -26.99 -14.19 -7.52
CA PRO A 365 -27.38 -12.99 -8.27
C PRO A 365 -26.24 -12.46 -9.14
N PRO A 366 -26.58 -11.69 -10.20
CA PRO A 366 -25.59 -11.08 -11.07
C PRO A 366 -24.99 -9.85 -10.42
N PHE A 367 -23.92 -10.01 -9.63
CA PHE A 367 -23.21 -8.87 -9.07
C PHE A 367 -21.69 -9.08 -9.02
N ILE A 368 -20.98 -7.98 -9.07
CA ILE A 368 -19.52 -7.93 -9.01
C ILE A 368 -19.06 -7.05 -7.85
N ILE A 369 -17.88 -7.36 -7.37
CA ILE A 369 -17.11 -6.54 -6.43
C ILE A 369 -15.78 -6.23 -7.07
N VAL A 370 -15.43 -4.95 -7.14
CA VAL A 370 -14.13 -4.46 -7.60
C VAL A 370 -13.40 -3.90 -6.38
N SER A 371 -12.24 -4.44 -6.05
CA SER A 371 -11.40 -3.97 -4.94
C SER A 371 -10.06 -3.51 -5.45
N HIS A 372 -9.66 -2.30 -5.08
CA HIS A 372 -8.36 -1.72 -5.39
C HIS A 372 -7.68 -1.26 -4.11
N ILE A 373 -6.46 -1.75 -3.89
CA ILE A 373 -5.61 -1.32 -2.78
C ILE A 373 -4.45 -0.52 -3.35
N CYS A 374 -4.36 0.75 -2.95
CA CYS A 374 -3.27 1.64 -3.33
C CYS A 374 -2.33 1.86 -2.14
N SER A 375 -1.04 1.55 -2.30
CA SER A 375 -0.03 1.74 -1.27
C SER A 375 1.36 1.89 -1.89
N THR A 376 2.26 2.60 -1.22
CA THR A 376 3.68 2.61 -1.59
C THR A 376 4.35 1.26 -1.33
N ARG A 377 3.75 0.40 -0.49
CA ARG A 377 4.25 -0.95 -0.18
C ARG A 377 3.09 -1.90 0.11
N ILE A 378 2.66 -2.63 -0.89
CA ILE A 378 1.64 -3.68 -0.74
C ILE A 378 2.27 -4.92 -0.07
N PRO A 379 1.64 -5.50 0.97
CA PRO A 379 2.09 -6.76 1.55
C PRO A 379 1.62 -7.94 0.69
N TYR A 380 2.41 -8.32 -0.30
CA TYR A 380 2.14 -9.54 -1.07
C TYR A 380 2.58 -10.78 -0.30
N LYS A 381 1.86 -11.91 -0.48
CA LYS A 381 2.26 -13.20 0.09
C LYS A 381 3.44 -13.81 -0.66
N THR A 382 3.47 -13.62 -1.97
CA THR A 382 4.46 -14.24 -2.87
C THR A 382 5.25 -13.17 -3.64
N ALA A 383 6.43 -13.53 -4.12
CA ALA A 383 7.24 -12.68 -4.98
C ALA A 383 6.56 -12.37 -6.32
N GLY A 384 5.65 -13.24 -6.78
CA GLY A 384 4.85 -13.06 -8.00
C GLY A 384 3.79 -11.98 -7.91
N LYS A 385 3.55 -11.39 -6.72
CA LYS A 385 2.54 -10.34 -6.46
C LYS A 385 1.11 -10.77 -6.84
N GLU A 386 0.78 -12.03 -6.62
CA GLU A 386 -0.48 -12.64 -7.07
C GLU A 386 -1.64 -12.38 -6.13
N ASN A 387 -1.36 -12.17 -4.84
CA ASN A 387 -2.35 -11.93 -3.81
C ASN A 387 -1.83 -11.02 -2.69
N VAL A 388 -2.75 -10.33 -2.04
CA VAL A 388 -2.46 -9.49 -0.87
C VAL A 388 -2.55 -10.33 0.39
N ALA A 389 -1.52 -10.19 1.26
CA ALA A 389 -1.46 -10.89 2.51
C ALA A 389 -2.58 -10.45 3.46
N ASP A 390 -3.09 -11.42 4.23
CA ASP A 390 -4.07 -11.18 5.29
C ASP A 390 -3.41 -10.41 6.43
N ARG A 391 -3.75 -9.13 6.54
CA ARG A 391 -3.31 -8.19 7.58
C ARG A 391 -4.51 -7.50 8.16
N GLN A 392 -4.57 -7.43 9.48
CA GLN A 392 -5.73 -6.93 10.23
C GLN A 392 -6.14 -5.51 9.80
N GLU A 393 -5.16 -4.63 9.57
CA GLU A 393 -5.41 -3.25 9.16
C GLU A 393 -6.08 -3.18 7.78
N ILE A 394 -5.62 -4.01 6.84
CA ILE A 394 -6.16 -4.06 5.48
C ILE A 394 -7.53 -4.74 5.49
N GLU A 395 -7.66 -5.87 6.18
CA GLU A 395 -8.93 -6.58 6.34
C GLU A 395 -10.01 -5.67 6.94
N ARG A 396 -9.67 -4.89 7.97
CA ARG A 396 -10.58 -3.93 8.59
C ARG A 396 -11.12 -2.91 7.60
N GLU A 397 -10.26 -2.27 6.82
CA GLU A 397 -10.69 -1.26 5.84
C GLU A 397 -11.51 -1.87 4.70
N LEU A 398 -11.13 -3.06 4.22
CA LEU A 398 -11.92 -3.82 3.24
C LEU A 398 -13.30 -4.17 3.77
N ARG A 399 -13.39 -4.66 5.00
CA ARG A 399 -14.65 -5.01 5.66
C ARG A 399 -15.56 -3.80 5.83
N LEU A 400 -15.02 -2.65 6.24
CA LEU A 400 -15.76 -1.40 6.37
C LEU A 400 -16.27 -0.89 5.01
N ALA A 401 -15.43 -0.96 3.97
CA ALA A 401 -15.81 -0.60 2.60
C ALA A 401 -16.96 -1.49 2.10
N LEU A 402 -16.81 -2.81 2.25
CA LEU A 402 -17.81 -3.77 1.81
C LEU A 402 -19.15 -3.61 2.55
N GLN A 403 -19.12 -3.42 3.87
CA GLN A 403 -20.32 -3.16 4.65
C GLN A 403 -21.07 -1.90 4.19
N PHE A 404 -20.34 -0.82 3.90
CA PHE A 404 -20.93 0.40 3.37
C PHE A 404 -21.63 0.17 2.03
N LEU A 405 -20.97 -0.49 1.10
CA LEU A 405 -21.49 -0.79 -0.23
C LEU A 405 -22.67 -1.79 -0.19
N SER A 406 -22.58 -2.81 0.65
CA SER A 406 -23.63 -3.80 0.84
C SER A 406 -24.92 -3.19 1.39
N ARG A 407 -24.82 -2.15 2.27
CA ARG A 407 -26.01 -1.39 2.72
C ARG A 407 -26.64 -0.61 1.57
N LYS A 408 -25.84 0.01 0.69
CA LYS A 408 -26.35 0.69 -0.51
C LYS A 408 -27.04 -0.30 -1.45
N LEU A 409 -26.43 -1.46 -1.71
CA LEU A 409 -27.03 -2.53 -2.50
C LEU A 409 -28.35 -3.01 -1.87
N SER A 410 -28.39 -3.24 -0.56
CA SER A 410 -29.61 -3.67 0.15
C SER A 410 -30.74 -2.63 0.01
N SER A 411 -30.44 -1.34 0.04
CA SER A 411 -31.41 -0.27 -0.19
C SER A 411 -31.97 -0.35 -1.63
N PHE A 412 -31.10 -0.51 -2.63
CA PHE A 412 -31.49 -0.70 -4.02
C PHE A 412 -32.41 -1.92 -4.19
N MET A 413 -32.00 -3.09 -3.66
CA MET A 413 -32.77 -4.34 -3.72
C MET A 413 -34.14 -4.19 -3.08
N SER A 414 -34.23 -3.44 -1.97
CA SER A 414 -35.50 -3.15 -1.31
C SER A 414 -36.44 -2.34 -2.17
N LYS A 415 -35.95 -1.27 -2.78
CA LYS A 415 -36.73 -0.40 -3.69
C LYS A 415 -37.18 -1.17 -4.91
N ARG A 416 -36.27 -1.93 -5.55
CA ARG A 416 -36.59 -2.79 -6.70
C ARG A 416 -37.70 -3.81 -6.35
N GLY A 417 -37.58 -4.49 -5.20
CA GLY A 417 -38.59 -5.42 -4.72
C GLY A 417 -39.96 -4.74 -4.47
N GLN A 418 -39.98 -3.53 -3.94
CA GLN A 418 -41.21 -2.76 -3.73
C GLN A 418 -41.84 -2.35 -5.08
N ALA A 419 -41.03 -1.89 -6.05
CA ALA A 419 -41.53 -1.57 -7.39
C ALA A 419 -42.09 -2.79 -8.13
N GLU A 420 -41.40 -3.94 -8.06
CA GLU A 420 -41.90 -5.21 -8.62
C GLU A 420 -43.21 -5.66 -7.97
N MET A 421 -43.32 -5.52 -6.62
CA MET A 421 -44.56 -5.85 -5.92
C MET A 421 -45.71 -4.91 -6.28
N ALA A 422 -45.44 -3.60 -6.45
CA ALA A 422 -46.45 -2.66 -6.90
C ALA A 422 -46.96 -3.00 -8.34
N LYS A 423 -46.05 -3.34 -9.28
CA LYS A 423 -46.40 -3.78 -10.60
C LYS A 423 -47.25 -5.07 -10.59
N LYS A 424 -46.87 -6.05 -9.77
CA LYS A 424 -47.62 -7.29 -9.60
C LYS A 424 -49.05 -7.02 -9.07
N ARG A 425 -49.21 -6.13 -8.07
CA ARG A 425 -50.54 -5.74 -7.56
C ARG A 425 -51.37 -5.03 -8.60
N ALA A 426 -50.79 -4.08 -9.34
CA ALA A 426 -51.50 -3.42 -10.45
C ALA A 426 -52.01 -4.43 -11.48
N ASN A 427 -51.19 -5.42 -11.85
CA ASN A 427 -51.60 -6.49 -12.78
C ASN A 427 -52.70 -7.40 -12.17
N LEU A 428 -52.61 -7.71 -10.88
CA LEU A 428 -53.66 -8.48 -10.19
C LEU A 428 -55.00 -7.72 -10.18
N TYR A 429 -54.99 -6.41 -9.86
CA TYR A 429 -56.19 -5.58 -9.89
C TYR A 429 -56.79 -5.52 -11.28
N ALA A 430 -55.99 -5.31 -12.33
CA ALA A 430 -56.41 -5.31 -13.69
C ALA A 430 -57.11 -6.61 -14.14
N LYS A 431 -56.65 -7.77 -13.61
CA LYS A 431 -57.18 -9.08 -13.93
C LYS A 431 -58.46 -9.42 -13.14
N TYR A 432 -58.44 -9.23 -11.82
CA TYR A 432 -59.46 -9.77 -10.95
C TYR A 432 -60.63 -8.84 -10.67
N ILE A 433 -60.49 -7.51 -10.70
CA ILE A 433 -61.60 -6.59 -10.47
C ILE A 433 -62.70 -6.74 -11.53
N PRO A 434 -62.42 -6.85 -12.84
CA PRO A 434 -63.45 -7.14 -13.82
C PRO A 434 -64.20 -8.49 -13.58
N MET A 435 -63.43 -9.54 -13.27
CA MET A 435 -64.03 -10.86 -12.97
C MET A 435 -64.94 -10.82 -11.76
N ILE A 436 -64.54 -10.11 -10.70
CA ILE A 436 -65.39 -9.92 -9.51
C ILE A 436 -66.65 -9.17 -9.84
N ALA A 437 -66.57 -8.13 -10.69
CA ALA A 437 -67.73 -7.36 -11.12
C ALA A 437 -68.72 -8.21 -11.93
N GLU A 438 -68.23 -9.03 -12.85
CA GLU A 438 -69.00 -9.99 -13.60
C GLU A 438 -69.72 -10.98 -12.66
N PHE A 439 -69.00 -11.59 -11.75
CA PHE A 439 -69.55 -12.53 -10.75
C PHE A 439 -70.60 -11.87 -9.85
N CYS A 440 -70.37 -10.63 -9.42
CA CYS A 440 -71.36 -9.87 -8.66
C CYS A 440 -72.64 -9.61 -9.44
N THR A 441 -72.53 -9.39 -10.73
CA THR A 441 -73.66 -9.17 -11.65
C THR A 441 -74.51 -10.43 -11.79
N GLU A 442 -73.84 -11.57 -11.96
CA GLU A 442 -74.50 -12.89 -12.01
C GLU A 442 -75.25 -13.22 -10.71
N LEU A 443 -74.58 -13.10 -9.55
CA LEU A 443 -75.11 -13.36 -8.23
C LEU A 443 -76.32 -12.46 -7.87
N SER A 444 -76.29 -11.20 -8.31
CA SER A 444 -77.35 -10.21 -7.99
C SER A 444 -78.53 -10.27 -8.90
N GLY A 445 -78.49 -11.07 -10.00
CA GLY A 445 -79.56 -11.15 -11.05
C GLY A 445 -79.79 -9.81 -11.79
N LYS A 446 -78.90 -8.83 -11.65
CA LYS A 446 -79.01 -7.50 -12.29
C LYS A 446 -78.40 -7.56 -13.69
N LYS A 447 -79.08 -6.93 -14.65
CA LYS A 447 -78.62 -6.86 -16.06
C LYS A 447 -77.46 -5.91 -16.32
N LYS A 448 -77.02 -5.09 -15.30
CA LYS A 448 -75.97 -4.05 -15.41
C LYS A 448 -74.87 -4.32 -14.46
N GLU A 449 -73.65 -4.41 -14.97
CA GLU A 449 -72.45 -4.50 -14.18
C GLU A 449 -72.22 -3.29 -13.24
N PRO A 450 -71.66 -3.50 -12.05
CA PRO A 450 -71.26 -2.40 -11.18
C PRO A 450 -70.19 -1.55 -11.84
N ASN A 451 -70.22 -0.22 -11.61
CA ASN A 451 -69.24 0.69 -12.20
C ASN A 451 -67.91 0.61 -11.46
N TYR A 452 -67.06 -0.35 -11.84
CA TYR A 452 -65.73 -0.59 -11.26
C TYR A 452 -64.62 0.12 -12.01
N LYS A 453 -64.83 0.66 -13.23
CA LYS A 453 -63.79 1.21 -14.11
C LYS A 453 -63.03 2.35 -13.43
N LYS A 454 -63.71 3.29 -12.81
CA LYS A 454 -63.07 4.43 -12.11
C LYS A 454 -62.23 3.95 -10.90
N MET A 455 -62.69 2.95 -10.17
CA MET A 455 -61.94 2.37 -9.05
C MET A 455 -60.68 1.65 -9.57
N LEU A 456 -60.82 0.85 -10.61
CA LEU A 456 -59.73 0.13 -11.25
C LEU A 456 -58.64 1.09 -11.78
N GLU A 457 -59.04 2.14 -12.48
CA GLU A 457 -58.13 3.15 -13.01
C GLU A 457 -57.37 3.88 -11.85
N THR A 458 -58.09 4.19 -10.75
CA THR A 458 -57.47 4.84 -9.58
C THR A 458 -56.45 3.96 -8.91
N GLU A 459 -56.78 2.67 -8.67
CA GLU A 459 -55.87 1.71 -8.02
C GLU A 459 -54.67 1.35 -8.90
N ILE A 460 -54.87 1.12 -10.19
CA ILE A 460 -53.76 0.91 -11.12
C ILE A 460 -52.86 2.15 -11.21
N ALA A 461 -53.45 3.35 -11.30
CA ALA A 461 -52.67 4.59 -11.32
C ALA A 461 -51.89 4.82 -10.04
N PHE A 462 -52.48 4.48 -8.89
CA PHE A 462 -51.77 4.60 -7.58
C PHE A 462 -50.58 3.65 -7.50
N GLU A 463 -50.77 2.36 -7.78
CA GLU A 463 -49.68 1.36 -7.74
C GLU A 463 -48.60 1.65 -8.81
N THR A 464 -49.02 2.11 -10.02
CA THR A 464 -48.10 2.49 -11.08
C THR A 464 -47.28 3.74 -10.67
N LYS A 465 -47.90 4.78 -10.10
CA LYS A 465 -47.18 5.95 -9.57
C LYS A 465 -46.20 5.57 -8.49
N LYS A 466 -46.58 4.65 -7.60
CA LYS A 466 -45.71 4.12 -6.56
C LYS A 466 -44.51 3.39 -7.16
N ALA A 467 -44.70 2.54 -8.14
CA ALA A 467 -43.63 1.84 -8.83
C ALA A 467 -42.67 2.81 -9.55
N VAL A 468 -43.20 3.81 -10.27
CA VAL A 468 -42.38 4.84 -10.96
C VAL A 468 -41.62 5.72 -9.97
N LYS A 469 -42.23 6.07 -8.83
CA LYS A 469 -41.54 6.83 -7.78
C LYS A 469 -40.31 6.05 -7.25
N GLU A 470 -40.49 4.77 -6.93
CA GLU A 470 -39.40 3.92 -6.44
C GLU A 470 -38.32 3.71 -7.52
N GLU A 471 -38.70 3.55 -8.80
CA GLU A 471 -37.77 3.46 -9.92
C GLU A 471 -36.97 4.77 -10.14
N ASN A 472 -37.62 5.94 -10.09
CA ASN A 472 -36.95 7.22 -10.22
C ASN A 472 -35.98 7.52 -9.07
N GLU A 473 -36.33 7.07 -7.84
CA GLU A 473 -35.41 7.16 -6.70
C GLU A 473 -34.20 6.21 -6.80
N ILE A 474 -34.30 5.18 -7.63
CA ILE A 474 -33.21 4.26 -7.98
C ILE A 474 -32.24 4.93 -8.97
N GLY A 475 -32.78 5.66 -9.98
CA GLY A 475 -31.97 6.29 -11.03
C GLY A 475 -31.24 7.58 -10.63
N ASN A 476 -31.65 8.23 -9.53
CA ASN A 476 -31.14 9.55 -9.10
C ASN A 476 -30.12 9.48 -7.93
N LYS A 477 -29.58 8.34 -7.60
CA LYS A 477 -28.53 8.14 -6.59
C LYS A 477 -27.36 7.33 -7.15
#